data_cca0fe60c6a5b286b6d8c40e02c5a771
#
_entry.id   cca0fe60c6a5b286b6d8c40e02c5a771
#
_cell.length_a   1.000
_cell.length_b   1.000
_cell.length_c   1.000
_cell.angle_alpha   90.00
_cell.angle_beta   90.00
_cell.angle_gamma   90.00
#
_symmetry.space_group_name_H-M   'P 1'
#
loop_
_entity.id
_entity.type
_entity.pdbx_description
1 polymer ?
#
loop_
_entity_poly.entity_id
_entity_poly.type
_entity_poly.pdbx_seq_one_letter_code
_entity_poly.pdbx_strand_id
1 'polypeptide(L)'
;MRLEGIVKKGWGYENIFVTNDEYCGKILHFNGGSKSSMHYHLNKKETWHCLSGMFVIKFVNTNDATLKARLFYPGDTWTNHRGIPHQVECLEEGDILEVSTPDDSVDNYRIIKGDSQK
;
A
#
# COMPACT_ATOMS: atom_id res chain seq x y z
N MET A 1 9.41 -7.24 13.57
CA MET A 1 10.25 -6.31 12.77
C MET A 1 10.51 -6.93 11.40
N ARG A 2 10.33 -6.17 10.33
CA ARG A 2 10.68 -6.61 8.98
C ARG A 2 12.14 -6.33 8.71
N LEU A 3 12.79 -7.23 7.97
CA LEU A 3 14.16 -7.03 7.49
C LEU A 3 14.13 -6.38 6.10
N GLU A 4 15.23 -5.70 5.74
CA GLU A 4 15.42 -5.15 4.40
C GLU A 4 15.53 -6.28 3.38
N GLY A 5 15.14 -6.00 2.13
CA GLY A 5 15.21 -6.93 1.03
C GLY A 5 13.88 -7.07 0.28
N ILE A 6 13.83 -8.07 -0.58
CA ILE A 6 12.67 -8.34 -1.43
C ILE A 6 11.71 -9.29 -0.73
N VAL A 7 10.44 -8.89 -0.68
CA VAL A 7 9.33 -9.73 -0.18
C VAL A 7 8.35 -9.93 -1.31
N LYS A 8 8.17 -11.17 -1.76
CA LYS A 8 7.22 -11.49 -2.83
C LYS A 8 5.80 -11.39 -2.31
N LYS A 9 4.92 -10.86 -3.16
CA LYS A 9 3.48 -10.73 -2.90
C LYS A 9 2.71 -11.29 -4.09
N GLY A 10 1.42 -11.62 -3.88
CA GLY A 10 0.56 -12.07 -4.97
C GLY A 10 0.36 -11.02 -6.06
N TRP A 11 0.51 -9.75 -5.72
CA TRP A 11 0.38 -8.63 -6.65
C TRP A 11 1.71 -8.16 -7.26
N GLY A 12 2.85 -8.69 -6.82
CA GLY A 12 4.18 -8.27 -7.27
C GLY A 12 5.22 -8.48 -6.18
N TYR A 13 5.88 -7.41 -5.74
CA TYR A 13 6.84 -7.52 -4.65
C TYR A 13 7.05 -6.19 -3.94
N GLU A 14 7.53 -6.26 -2.71
CA GLU A 14 8.05 -5.13 -1.94
C GLU A 14 9.57 -5.19 -1.97
N ASN A 15 10.21 -4.09 -2.30
CA ASN A 15 11.63 -3.89 -2.10
C ASN A 15 11.81 -2.98 -0.90
N ILE A 16 12.13 -3.55 0.26
CA ILE A 16 12.32 -2.81 1.50
C ILE A 16 13.76 -2.32 1.52
N PHE A 17 13.98 -1.04 1.20
CA PHE A 17 15.35 -0.50 1.11
C PHE A 17 15.82 0.11 2.42
N VAL A 18 14.93 0.41 3.36
CA VAL A 18 15.29 0.85 4.71
C VAL A 18 14.16 0.48 5.68
N THR A 19 14.54 -0.02 6.85
CA THR A 19 13.62 -0.23 7.96
C THR A 19 14.40 -0.13 9.28
N ASN A 20 13.90 0.70 10.19
CA ASN A 20 14.48 0.91 11.51
C ASN A 20 13.38 1.25 12.49
N ASP A 21 13.73 1.66 13.72
CA ASP A 21 12.77 1.96 14.78
C ASP A 21 12.04 3.31 14.61
N GLU A 22 12.40 4.10 13.60
CA GLU A 22 11.81 5.41 13.37
C GLU A 22 11.01 5.50 12.07
N TYR A 23 11.45 4.80 11.01
CA TYR A 23 10.78 4.86 9.70
C TYR A 23 11.05 3.62 8.84
N CYS A 24 10.27 3.49 7.78
CA CYS A 24 10.42 2.43 6.78
C CYS A 24 10.27 3.02 5.38
N GLY A 25 11.08 2.54 4.44
CA GLY A 25 10.98 2.92 3.03
C GLY A 25 10.94 1.68 2.15
N LYS A 26 10.03 1.67 1.18
CA LYS A 26 9.83 0.56 0.27
C LYS A 26 9.54 1.05 -1.14
N ILE A 27 9.88 0.22 -2.12
CA ILE A 27 9.32 0.33 -3.46
C ILE A 27 8.39 -0.85 -3.66
N LEU A 28 7.14 -0.58 -3.97
CA LEU A 28 6.10 -1.58 -4.22
C LEU A 28 5.96 -1.73 -5.72
N HIS A 29 6.30 -2.91 -6.25
CA HIS A 29 6.12 -3.22 -7.66
C HIS A 29 4.83 -4.01 -7.82
N PHE A 30 3.91 -3.51 -8.67
CA PHE A 30 2.63 -4.16 -8.95
C PHE A 30 2.60 -4.67 -10.39
N ASN A 31 2.24 -5.93 -10.55
CA ASN A 31 1.95 -6.49 -11.87
C ASN A 31 0.63 -5.91 -12.38
N GLY A 32 0.52 -5.73 -13.70
CA GLY A 32 -0.72 -5.23 -14.30
C GLY A 32 -1.91 -6.13 -14.01
N GLY A 33 -3.04 -5.54 -13.62
CA GLY A 33 -4.25 -6.26 -13.29
C GLY A 33 -4.31 -6.82 -11.88
N SER A 34 -3.28 -6.59 -11.07
CA SER A 34 -3.20 -7.09 -9.69
C SER A 34 -3.80 -6.11 -8.68
N LYS A 35 -4.06 -6.59 -7.48
CA LYS A 35 -4.57 -5.75 -6.39
C LYS A 35 -4.11 -6.23 -5.03
N SER A 36 -3.90 -5.27 -4.13
CA SER A 36 -3.67 -5.56 -2.72
C SER A 36 -4.99 -5.85 -2.00
N SER A 37 -4.91 -6.31 -0.75
CA SER A 37 -6.11 -6.40 0.09
C SER A 37 -6.62 -5.00 0.45
N MET A 38 -7.91 -4.91 0.80
CA MET A 38 -8.45 -3.76 1.51
C MET A 38 -8.12 -3.96 2.98
N HIS A 39 -7.28 -3.10 3.54
CA HIS A 39 -6.80 -3.23 4.92
C HIS A 39 -6.53 -1.87 5.53
N TYR A 40 -6.34 -1.87 6.84
CA TYR A 40 -5.95 -0.66 7.57
C TYR A 40 -4.92 -1.00 8.65
N HIS A 41 -4.23 0.03 9.11
CA HIS A 41 -3.26 -0.03 10.19
C HIS A 41 -3.69 0.93 11.30
N LEU A 42 -3.49 0.55 12.55
CA LEU A 42 -3.80 1.42 13.69
C LEU A 42 -2.62 2.29 14.10
N ASN A 43 -1.39 1.78 13.93
CA ASN A 43 -0.18 2.46 14.35
C ASN A 43 0.62 3.02 13.18
N LYS A 44 0.59 2.36 12.04
CA LYS A 44 1.36 2.74 10.86
C LYS A 44 0.64 3.83 10.08
N LYS A 45 1.38 4.88 9.76
CA LYS A 45 0.98 5.93 8.80
C LYS A 45 1.96 5.87 7.64
N GLU A 46 1.44 5.86 6.41
CA GLU A 46 2.26 5.70 5.21
C GLU A 46 1.87 6.71 4.14
N THR A 47 2.86 7.13 3.35
CA THR A 47 2.67 7.99 2.19
C THR A 47 3.22 7.29 0.97
N TRP A 48 2.43 7.28 -0.09
CA TRP A 48 2.78 6.72 -1.39
C TRP A 48 3.05 7.82 -2.40
N HIS A 49 4.07 7.61 -3.20
CA HIS A 49 4.37 8.45 -4.34
C HIS A 49 4.47 7.56 -5.58
N CYS A 50 3.67 7.83 -6.60
CA CYS A 50 3.65 7.03 -7.81
C CYS A 50 4.87 7.35 -8.67
N LEU A 51 5.70 6.34 -8.94
CA LEU A 51 6.88 6.47 -9.78
C LEU A 51 6.58 6.12 -11.23
N SER A 52 5.77 5.09 -11.47
CA SER A 52 5.43 4.60 -12.81
C SER A 52 4.14 3.81 -12.77
N GLY A 53 3.55 3.55 -13.94
CA GLY A 53 2.33 2.78 -14.07
C GLY A 53 1.08 3.61 -13.82
N MET A 54 -0.05 2.92 -13.62
CA MET A 54 -1.34 3.56 -13.35
C MET A 54 -2.10 2.71 -12.35
N PHE A 55 -2.68 3.36 -11.34
CA PHE A 55 -3.34 2.69 -10.23
C PHE A 55 -4.68 3.33 -9.92
N VAL A 56 -5.51 2.58 -9.20
CA VAL A 56 -6.70 3.10 -8.51
C VAL A 56 -6.49 2.83 -7.02
N ILE A 57 -6.57 3.88 -6.21
CA ILE A 57 -6.60 3.75 -4.76
C ILE A 57 -8.06 3.76 -4.35
N LYS A 58 -8.51 2.68 -3.69
CA LYS A 58 -9.81 2.60 -3.05
C LYS A 58 -9.64 2.80 -1.56
N PHE A 59 -10.52 3.59 -0.97
CA PHE A 59 -10.45 3.88 0.45
C PHE A 59 -11.85 4.12 1.01
N VAL A 60 -11.99 3.94 2.32
CA VAL A 60 -13.26 4.15 3.01
C VAL A 60 -13.27 5.53 3.65
N ASN A 61 -14.30 6.32 3.36
CA ASN A 61 -14.58 7.53 4.12
C ASN A 61 -15.26 7.07 5.42
N THR A 62 -14.54 7.15 6.54
CA THR A 62 -15.02 6.64 7.83
C THR A 62 -16.09 7.52 8.47
N ASN A 63 -16.31 8.74 7.98
CA ASN A 63 -17.36 9.62 8.48
C ASN A 63 -18.76 9.16 8.02
N ASP A 64 -18.85 8.63 6.79
CA ASP A 64 -20.14 8.21 6.22
C ASP A 64 -20.17 6.76 5.74
N ALA A 65 -19.06 6.01 5.97
CA ALA A 65 -18.90 4.60 5.58
C ALA A 65 -19.01 4.35 4.07
N THR A 66 -18.73 5.37 3.24
CA THR A 66 -18.76 5.20 1.78
C THR A 66 -17.41 4.78 1.24
N LEU A 67 -17.45 3.96 0.18
CA LEU A 67 -16.25 3.57 -0.57
C LEU A 67 -15.98 4.64 -1.62
N LYS A 68 -14.73 5.13 -1.63
CA LYS A 68 -14.24 6.10 -2.60
C LYS A 68 -13.15 5.47 -3.45
N ALA A 69 -12.95 6.01 -4.65
CA ALA A 69 -11.90 5.58 -5.56
C ALA A 69 -11.22 6.78 -6.18
N ARG A 70 -9.91 6.68 -6.39
CA ARG A 70 -9.12 7.77 -6.95
C ARG A 70 -8.07 7.21 -7.90
N LEU A 71 -7.93 7.79 -9.09
CA LEU A 71 -6.83 7.47 -9.99
C LEU A 71 -5.52 8.00 -9.41
N PHE A 72 -4.44 7.24 -9.63
CA PHE A 72 -3.14 7.50 -9.05
C PHE A 72 -2.08 7.32 -10.15
N TYR A 73 -1.51 8.44 -10.61
CA TYR A 73 -0.59 8.51 -11.75
C TYR A 73 0.82 8.86 -11.31
N PRO A 74 1.84 8.66 -12.17
CA PRO A 74 3.20 9.09 -11.88
C PRO A 74 3.27 10.56 -11.45
N GLY A 75 3.93 10.78 -10.31
CA GLY A 75 4.04 12.10 -9.69
C GLY A 75 2.98 12.39 -8.63
N ASP A 76 1.90 11.61 -8.56
CA ASP A 76 0.89 11.78 -7.53
C ASP A 76 1.37 11.27 -6.19
N THR A 77 0.88 11.89 -5.13
CA THR A 77 1.18 11.52 -3.74
C THR A 77 -0.11 11.29 -2.97
N TRP A 78 -0.13 10.25 -2.15
CA TRP A 78 -1.29 9.86 -1.35
C TRP A 78 -0.85 9.40 0.03
N THR A 79 -1.52 9.88 1.07
CA THR A 79 -1.23 9.46 2.44
C THR A 79 -2.36 8.59 2.99
N ASN A 80 -2.01 7.40 3.46
CA ASN A 80 -2.92 6.52 4.20
C ASN A 80 -2.80 6.84 5.68
N HIS A 81 -3.80 7.53 6.21
CA HIS A 81 -3.87 7.87 7.63
C HIS A 81 -4.24 6.63 8.46
N ARG A 82 -3.85 6.66 9.74
CA ARG A 82 -4.15 5.57 10.69
C ARG A 82 -5.65 5.28 10.75
N GLY A 83 -6.01 4.00 10.74
CA GLY A 83 -7.38 3.54 10.86
C GLY A 83 -8.23 3.67 9.60
N ILE A 84 -7.69 4.18 8.48
CA ILE A 84 -8.45 4.35 7.25
C ILE A 84 -8.19 3.15 6.33
N PRO A 85 -9.22 2.34 6.01
CA PRO A 85 -9.07 1.23 5.09
C PRO A 85 -8.72 1.70 3.68
N HIS A 86 -7.77 1.02 3.06
CA HIS A 86 -7.30 1.34 1.71
C HIS A 86 -6.92 0.08 0.93
N GLN A 87 -6.96 0.18 -0.39
CA GLN A 87 -6.60 -0.89 -1.33
C GLN A 87 -6.03 -0.25 -2.60
N VAL A 88 -5.02 -0.90 -3.17
CA VAL A 88 -4.47 -0.51 -4.48
C VAL A 88 -4.89 -1.54 -5.52
N GLU A 89 -5.42 -1.06 -6.65
CA GLU A 89 -5.59 -1.84 -7.86
C GLU A 89 -4.65 -1.31 -8.93
N CYS A 90 -3.90 -2.19 -9.58
CA CYS A 90 -2.97 -1.83 -10.63
C CYS A 90 -3.62 -1.98 -12.00
N LEU A 91 -3.76 -0.87 -12.74
CA LEU A 91 -4.27 -0.88 -14.11
C LEU A 91 -3.15 -1.11 -15.11
N GLU A 92 -2.02 -0.42 -14.93
CA GLU A 92 -0.81 -0.59 -15.72
C GLU A 92 0.36 -0.85 -14.78
N GLU A 93 1.16 -1.87 -15.07
CA GLU A 93 2.30 -2.28 -14.26
C GLU A 93 3.20 -1.10 -13.91
N GLY A 94 3.63 -1.03 -12.67
CA GLY A 94 4.48 0.06 -12.22
C GLY A 94 4.86 -0.01 -10.75
N ASP A 95 5.50 1.08 -10.31
CA ASP A 95 6.10 1.17 -8.99
C ASP A 95 5.54 2.32 -8.18
N ILE A 96 5.33 2.05 -6.90
CA ILE A 96 4.94 3.04 -5.90
C ILE A 96 6.04 3.10 -4.84
N LEU A 97 6.54 4.31 -4.56
CA LEU A 97 7.44 4.55 -3.43
C LEU A 97 6.60 4.73 -2.17
N GLU A 98 6.90 3.96 -1.14
CA GLU A 98 6.25 4.09 0.16
C GLU A 98 7.27 4.55 1.20
N VAL A 99 6.90 5.59 1.94
CA VAL A 99 7.59 5.97 3.18
C VAL A 99 6.58 5.88 4.31
N SER A 100 7.00 5.35 5.45
CA SER A 100 6.07 5.11 6.56
C SER A 100 6.75 5.20 7.90
N THR A 101 5.93 5.27 8.95
CA THR A 101 6.34 4.95 10.31
C THR A 101 6.73 3.47 10.36
N PRO A 102 7.35 2.97 11.44
CA PRO A 102 7.81 1.59 11.50
C PRO A 102 6.75 0.58 11.08
N ASP A 103 7.16 -0.38 10.26
CA ASP A 103 6.32 -1.44 9.72
C ASP A 103 6.23 -2.58 10.72
N ASP A 104 5.01 -3.03 11.02
CA ASP A 104 4.74 -4.15 11.92
C ASP A 104 3.69 -5.05 11.27
N SER A 105 4.04 -6.29 10.98
CA SER A 105 3.15 -7.24 10.32
C SER A 105 1.90 -7.57 11.14
N VAL A 106 1.95 -7.38 12.47
CA VAL A 106 0.80 -7.60 13.36
C VAL A 106 -0.22 -6.47 13.24
N ASP A 107 0.24 -5.25 12.92
CA ASP A 107 -0.60 -4.06 12.75
C ASP A 107 -1.19 -4.01 11.33
N ASN A 108 -1.94 -5.07 10.97
CA ASN A 108 -2.55 -5.18 9.65
C ASN A 108 -3.91 -5.87 9.78
N TYR A 109 -4.97 -5.12 9.55
CA TYR A 109 -6.35 -5.56 9.72
C TYR A 109 -7.02 -5.62 8.36
N ARG A 110 -7.25 -6.84 7.87
CA ARG A 110 -7.72 -7.09 6.51
C ARG A 110 -9.24 -7.18 6.48
N ILE A 111 -9.86 -6.44 5.55
CA ILE A 111 -11.31 -6.41 5.35
C ILE A 111 -11.70 -7.23 4.12
N ILE A 112 -10.99 -7.05 3.01
CA ILE A 112 -11.25 -7.74 1.74
C ILE A 112 -9.93 -8.34 1.26
N LYS A 113 -9.98 -9.60 0.83
CA LYS A 113 -8.80 -10.29 0.29
C LYS A 113 -8.33 -9.66 -1.01
N GLY A 114 -7.01 -9.60 -1.19
CA GLY A 114 -6.36 -9.26 -2.43
C GLY A 114 -5.61 -10.45 -3.01
N ASP A 115 -4.70 -10.18 -3.95
CA ASP A 115 -4.00 -11.25 -4.68
C ASP A 115 -3.00 -12.03 -3.80
N SER A 116 -2.50 -11.42 -2.71
CA SER A 116 -1.64 -12.13 -1.75
C SER A 116 -2.38 -13.16 -0.89
N GLN A 117 -3.72 -13.13 -0.87
CA GLN A 117 -4.55 -14.03 -0.07
C GLN A 117 -5.23 -15.12 -0.90
N LYS A 118 -4.92 -15.21 -2.15
CA LYS A 118 -5.43 -16.27 -3.04
C LYS A 118 -4.79 -17.61 -2.76
#